data_8faf798d1b3679cc70eb1264670dc181
#
_entry.id   8faf798d1b3679cc70eb1264670dc181
#
_cell.length_a   1.000
_cell.length_b   1.000
_cell.length_c   1.000
_cell.angle_alpha   90.00
_cell.angle_beta   90.00
_cell.angle_gamma   90.00
#
_symmetry.space_group_name_H-M   'P 1'
#
loop_
_entity.id
_entity.type
_entity.pdbx_description
1 polymer ?
#
loop_
_entity_poly.entity_id
_entity_poly.type
_entity_poly.pdbx_seq_one_letter_code
_entity_poly.pdbx_strand_id
1 'polypeptide(L)'
;MSKIPCVAKPQAVLFDAYGTLFDVYSVAQLAEELFPGHGQALSLLWRDKQIEYTRLVTTCNHGAHYQPFNVLTRAALIYAIKKIAINPDETLSTGQFLVDFEPEIELLLAQYQHLDAFPENLPVLQQLKAQGIPIGILSNGDAGMLNATVQSAGFNSLLDHVISVDPVRKFKTHPEAYALGEKTLGLKASDMLFVSSNAWDALGATWYGFTTLWVNRYHLPFEELGTQPTRIGSDLRAVLDFFPS
;
A
#
# COMPACT_ATOMS: atom_id res chain seq x y z
N MET A 1 25.74 -1.52 -22.91
CA MET A 1 25.71 -1.64 -21.45
C MET A 1 25.61 -0.22 -20.88
N SER A 2 24.41 0.23 -20.54
CA SER A 2 24.25 1.54 -19.88
C SER A 2 24.87 1.42 -18.48
N LYS A 3 25.78 2.32 -18.16
CA LYS A 3 26.32 2.45 -16.80
C LYS A 3 25.15 2.75 -15.86
N ILE A 4 24.81 1.83 -14.95
CA ILE A 4 23.89 2.12 -13.84
C ILE A 4 24.49 3.31 -13.11
N PRO A 5 23.74 4.43 -12.92
CA PRO A 5 24.25 5.54 -12.13
C PRO A 5 24.67 5.01 -10.77
N CYS A 6 25.87 5.43 -10.29
CA CYS A 6 26.31 5.08 -8.95
C CYS A 6 25.37 5.81 -7.97
N VAL A 7 24.32 5.12 -7.54
CA VAL A 7 23.40 5.63 -6.52
C VAL A 7 24.14 5.59 -5.19
N ALA A 8 24.19 6.71 -4.48
CA ALA A 8 24.74 6.73 -3.13
C ALA A 8 23.99 5.71 -2.25
N LYS A 9 24.70 5.01 -1.36
CA LYS A 9 24.10 4.04 -0.44
C LYS A 9 23.04 4.78 0.42
N PRO A 10 21.76 4.37 0.40
CA PRO A 10 20.75 4.99 1.24
C PRO A 10 21.07 4.77 2.73
N GLN A 11 20.66 5.72 3.57
CA GLN A 11 20.86 5.65 5.03
C GLN A 11 19.70 4.96 5.75
N ALA A 12 18.53 4.84 5.12
CA ALA A 12 17.34 4.19 5.64
C ALA A 12 16.46 3.67 4.51
N VAL A 13 15.52 2.78 4.85
CA VAL A 13 14.51 2.27 3.92
C VAL A 13 13.11 2.57 4.44
N LEU A 14 12.26 3.15 3.60
CA LEU A 14 10.84 3.28 3.81
C LEU A 14 10.08 2.39 2.83
N PHE A 15 9.23 1.53 3.35
CA PHE A 15 8.37 0.65 2.57
C PHE A 15 6.94 1.21 2.52
N ASP A 16 6.31 1.16 1.36
CA ASP A 16 4.87 1.11 1.32
C ASP A 16 4.36 -0.19 1.97
N ALA A 17 3.13 -0.19 2.49
CA ALA A 17 2.58 -1.34 3.19
C ALA A 17 1.73 -2.24 2.27
N TYR A 18 0.59 -1.73 1.82
CA TYR A 18 -0.46 -2.47 1.12
C TYR A 18 -0.11 -2.75 -0.35
N GLY A 19 0.09 -4.02 -0.69
CA GLY A 19 0.57 -4.52 -1.97
C GLY A 19 2.09 -4.65 -2.03
N THR A 20 2.83 -4.07 -1.05
CA THR A 20 4.30 -4.11 -0.99
C THR A 20 4.81 -5.08 0.06
N LEU A 21 4.49 -4.86 1.33
CA LEU A 21 4.78 -5.80 2.41
C LEU A 21 3.63 -6.80 2.63
N PHE A 22 2.39 -6.38 2.42
CA PHE A 22 1.19 -7.18 2.66
C PHE A 22 0.41 -7.37 1.36
N ASP A 23 0.06 -8.62 1.05
CA ASP A 23 -0.69 -8.97 -0.16
C ASP A 23 -2.17 -8.58 0.00
N VAL A 24 -2.57 -7.51 -0.65
CA VAL A 24 -3.96 -7.03 -0.63
C VAL A 24 -4.94 -7.96 -1.33
N TYR A 25 -4.44 -8.92 -2.10
CA TYR A 25 -5.26 -9.91 -2.79
C TYR A 25 -5.41 -11.22 -2.02
N SER A 26 -4.76 -11.37 -0.87
CA SER A 26 -4.96 -12.53 0.03
C SER A 26 -6.40 -12.64 0.55
N VAL A 27 -7.18 -11.57 0.47
CA VAL A 27 -8.63 -11.59 0.75
C VAL A 27 -9.47 -12.29 -0.31
N ALA A 28 -8.91 -12.56 -1.50
CA ALA A 28 -9.69 -13.08 -2.64
C ALA A 28 -10.29 -14.46 -2.37
N GLN A 29 -9.65 -15.29 -1.56
CA GLN A 29 -10.17 -16.60 -1.19
C GLN A 29 -11.45 -16.46 -0.34
N LEU A 30 -11.42 -15.63 0.70
CA LEU A 30 -12.61 -15.38 1.52
C LEU A 30 -13.70 -14.69 0.68
N ALA A 31 -13.33 -13.76 -0.21
CA ALA A 31 -14.29 -13.14 -1.11
C ALA A 31 -14.95 -14.14 -2.06
N GLU A 32 -14.25 -15.19 -2.50
CA GLU A 32 -14.82 -16.27 -3.32
C GLU A 32 -15.78 -17.16 -2.52
N GLU A 33 -15.47 -17.41 -1.25
CA GLU A 33 -16.35 -18.19 -0.35
C GLU A 33 -17.67 -17.44 -0.08
N LEU A 34 -17.60 -16.11 0.12
CA LEU A 34 -18.75 -15.26 0.42
C LEU A 34 -19.56 -14.89 -0.84
N PHE A 35 -18.89 -14.73 -1.97
CA PHE A 35 -19.46 -14.32 -3.26
C PHE A 35 -18.99 -15.26 -4.37
N PRO A 36 -19.52 -16.49 -4.48
CA PRO A 36 -19.05 -17.52 -5.40
C PRO A 36 -19.02 -17.06 -6.87
N GLY A 37 -17.88 -17.25 -7.53
CA GLY A 37 -17.63 -16.83 -8.90
C GLY A 37 -17.21 -15.37 -9.05
N HIS A 38 -17.11 -14.60 -7.95
CA HIS A 38 -16.83 -13.16 -7.97
C HIS A 38 -15.59 -12.75 -7.17
N GLY A 39 -14.97 -13.63 -6.40
CA GLY A 39 -13.94 -13.30 -5.42
C GLY A 39 -12.77 -12.49 -6.00
N GLN A 40 -12.20 -12.95 -7.12
CA GLN A 40 -11.10 -12.23 -7.76
C GLN A 40 -11.53 -10.85 -8.30
N ALA A 41 -12.66 -10.78 -9.01
CA ALA A 41 -13.15 -9.54 -9.60
C ALA A 41 -13.50 -8.51 -8.50
N LEU A 42 -14.09 -8.97 -7.39
CA LEU A 42 -14.42 -8.15 -6.24
C LEU A 42 -13.15 -7.59 -5.58
N SER A 43 -12.14 -8.42 -5.35
CA SER A 43 -10.89 -8.00 -4.71
C SER A 43 -10.14 -6.97 -5.55
N LEU A 44 -10.08 -7.16 -6.88
CA LEU A 44 -9.47 -6.20 -7.81
C LEU A 44 -10.22 -4.86 -7.80
N LEU A 45 -11.55 -4.89 -7.96
CA LEU A 45 -12.35 -3.67 -7.97
C LEU A 45 -12.33 -2.96 -6.61
N TRP A 46 -12.33 -3.71 -5.51
CA TRP A 46 -12.19 -3.15 -4.16
C TRP A 46 -10.89 -2.34 -4.04
N ARG A 47 -9.76 -2.94 -4.47
CA ARG A 47 -8.45 -2.26 -4.45
C ARG A 47 -8.43 -1.03 -5.34
N ASP A 48 -8.95 -1.11 -6.56
CA ASP A 48 -8.99 0.02 -7.49
C ASP A 48 -9.80 1.19 -6.92
N LYS A 49 -10.97 0.91 -6.35
CA LYS A 49 -11.83 1.93 -5.74
C LYS A 49 -11.23 2.52 -4.48
N GLN A 50 -10.53 1.74 -3.68
CA GLN A 50 -9.81 2.22 -2.51
C GLN A 50 -8.75 3.27 -2.92
N ILE A 51 -7.95 2.99 -3.95
CA ILE A 51 -6.94 3.92 -4.48
C ILE A 51 -7.62 5.15 -5.11
N GLU A 52 -8.67 4.96 -5.89
CA GLU A 52 -9.42 6.06 -6.50
C GLU A 52 -9.98 7.01 -5.42
N TYR A 53 -10.58 6.47 -4.36
CA TYR A 53 -11.16 7.26 -3.28
C TYR A 53 -10.10 8.06 -2.51
N THR A 54 -8.92 7.48 -2.25
CA THR A 54 -7.83 8.24 -1.63
C THR A 54 -7.41 9.44 -2.47
N ARG A 55 -7.37 9.30 -3.80
CA ARG A 55 -7.06 10.40 -4.74
C ARG A 55 -8.16 11.46 -4.75
N LEU A 56 -9.42 11.05 -4.82
CA LEU A 56 -10.56 11.96 -4.83
C LEU A 56 -10.60 12.84 -3.58
N VAL A 57 -10.52 12.25 -2.38
CA VAL A 57 -10.59 13.02 -1.12
C VAL A 57 -9.36 13.87 -0.86
N THR A 58 -8.22 13.53 -1.48
CA THR A 58 -6.99 14.33 -1.38
C THR A 58 -7.03 15.56 -2.29
N THR A 59 -7.51 15.39 -3.53
CA THR A 59 -7.44 16.44 -4.56
C THR A 59 -8.65 17.35 -4.56
N CYS A 60 -9.86 16.83 -4.30
CA CYS A 60 -11.08 17.61 -4.36
C CYS A 60 -11.16 18.61 -3.20
N ASN A 61 -11.42 19.87 -3.52
CA ASN A 61 -11.61 20.97 -2.56
C ASN A 61 -10.50 21.00 -1.49
N HIS A 62 -9.24 20.91 -1.92
CA HIS A 62 -8.05 20.96 -1.06
C HIS A 62 -8.05 19.93 0.11
N GLY A 63 -8.71 18.78 -0.08
CA GLY A 63 -8.79 17.73 0.93
C GLY A 63 -9.89 17.95 2.00
N ALA A 64 -10.85 18.85 1.76
CA ALA A 64 -11.95 19.12 2.71
C ALA A 64 -12.82 17.88 3.00
N HIS A 65 -12.83 16.91 2.10
CA HIS A 65 -13.60 15.66 2.23
C HIS A 65 -12.76 14.48 2.73
N TYR A 66 -11.61 14.77 3.35
CA TYR A 66 -10.77 13.71 3.90
C TYR A 66 -11.52 12.82 4.86
N GLN A 67 -11.33 11.52 4.69
CA GLN A 67 -11.78 10.46 5.58
C GLN A 67 -10.61 9.50 5.83
N PRO A 68 -10.50 8.90 7.02
CA PRO A 68 -9.46 7.90 7.32
C PRO A 68 -9.51 6.70 6.36
N PHE A 69 -8.39 6.03 6.20
CA PHE A 69 -8.24 4.97 5.21
C PHE A 69 -9.18 3.78 5.44
N ASN A 70 -9.45 3.41 6.69
CA ASN A 70 -10.43 2.36 7.04
C ASN A 70 -11.84 2.68 6.54
N VAL A 71 -12.25 3.95 6.63
CA VAL A 71 -13.56 4.40 6.14
C VAL A 71 -13.63 4.30 4.62
N LEU A 72 -12.57 4.72 3.91
CA LEU A 72 -12.49 4.59 2.45
C LEU A 72 -12.40 3.12 2.01
N THR A 73 -11.71 2.29 2.77
CA THR A 73 -11.61 0.84 2.53
C THR A 73 -12.99 0.20 2.59
N ARG A 74 -13.79 0.51 3.62
CA ARG A 74 -15.18 0.04 3.74
C ARG A 74 -16.08 0.57 2.61
N ALA A 75 -15.99 1.85 2.30
CA ALA A 75 -16.77 2.45 1.22
C ALA A 75 -16.45 1.84 -0.16
N ALA A 76 -15.17 1.56 -0.42
CA ALA A 76 -14.71 0.89 -1.64
C ALA A 76 -15.23 -0.56 -1.74
N LEU A 77 -15.24 -1.30 -0.61
CA LEU A 77 -15.80 -2.65 -0.55
C LEU A 77 -17.31 -2.65 -0.86
N ILE A 78 -18.06 -1.76 -0.22
CA ILE A 78 -19.51 -1.59 -0.48
C ILE A 78 -19.76 -1.33 -1.97
N TYR A 79 -18.96 -0.45 -2.59
CA TYR A 79 -19.08 -0.18 -4.02
C TYR A 79 -18.80 -1.43 -4.86
N ALA A 80 -17.76 -2.19 -4.52
CA ALA A 80 -17.37 -3.39 -5.25
C ALA A 80 -18.45 -4.46 -5.18
N ILE A 81 -19.01 -4.73 -3.99
CA ILE A 81 -20.10 -5.69 -3.81
C ILE A 81 -21.32 -5.26 -4.63
N LYS A 82 -21.75 -4.00 -4.52
CA LYS A 82 -22.89 -3.47 -5.27
C LYS A 82 -22.74 -3.63 -6.78
N LYS A 83 -21.51 -3.48 -7.29
CA LYS A 83 -21.27 -3.55 -8.74
C LYS A 83 -21.14 -4.98 -9.26
N ILE A 84 -20.63 -5.91 -8.46
CA ILE A 84 -20.23 -7.25 -8.92
C ILE A 84 -21.23 -8.32 -8.46
N ALA A 85 -21.67 -8.26 -7.21
CA ALA A 85 -22.42 -9.35 -6.58
C ALA A 85 -23.93 -9.13 -6.61
N ILE A 86 -24.42 -7.95 -6.97
CA ILE A 86 -25.85 -7.66 -7.07
C ILE A 86 -26.29 -7.66 -8.53
N ASN A 87 -27.40 -8.34 -8.79
CA ASN A 87 -28.02 -8.31 -10.11
C ASN A 87 -28.42 -6.85 -10.45
N PRO A 88 -28.05 -6.32 -11.63
CA PRO A 88 -28.37 -4.97 -12.06
C PRO A 88 -29.88 -4.65 -12.04
N ASP A 89 -30.72 -5.66 -12.15
CA ASP A 89 -32.19 -5.54 -12.12
C ASP A 89 -32.75 -5.45 -10.70
N GLU A 90 -31.94 -5.70 -9.66
CA GLU A 90 -32.32 -5.58 -8.25
C GLU A 90 -31.97 -4.18 -7.74
N THR A 91 -32.98 -3.32 -7.62
CA THR A 91 -32.84 -1.99 -7.00
C THR A 91 -33.01 -2.09 -5.48
N LEU A 92 -31.95 -2.51 -4.77
CA LEU A 92 -31.95 -2.42 -3.32
C LEU A 92 -31.70 -0.98 -2.87
N SER A 93 -32.49 -0.49 -1.89
CA SER A 93 -32.13 0.76 -1.21
C SER A 93 -30.80 0.58 -0.47
N THR A 94 -30.06 1.67 -0.26
CA THR A 94 -28.78 1.61 0.49
C THR A 94 -28.96 1.01 1.88
N GLY A 95 -30.08 1.30 2.54
CA GLY A 95 -30.38 0.74 3.87
C GLY A 95 -30.61 -0.76 3.82
N GLN A 96 -31.38 -1.27 2.86
CA GLN A 96 -31.62 -2.71 2.69
C GLN A 96 -30.31 -3.45 2.35
N PHE A 97 -29.52 -2.89 1.43
CA PHE A 97 -28.20 -3.46 1.10
C PHE A 97 -27.30 -3.65 2.33
N LEU A 98 -27.21 -2.65 3.20
CA LEU A 98 -26.39 -2.73 4.40
C LEU A 98 -26.91 -3.79 5.37
N VAL A 99 -28.25 -3.95 5.48
CA VAL A 99 -28.82 -5.00 6.34
C VAL A 99 -28.49 -6.38 5.79
N ASP A 100 -28.57 -6.57 4.47
CA ASP A 100 -28.42 -7.89 3.85
C ASP A 100 -26.96 -8.34 3.75
N PHE A 101 -26.00 -7.42 3.58
CA PHE A 101 -24.57 -7.73 3.34
C PHE A 101 -23.60 -7.29 4.45
N GLU A 102 -24.09 -6.75 5.57
CA GLU A 102 -23.22 -6.31 6.67
C GLU A 102 -22.32 -7.41 7.23
N PRO A 103 -22.81 -8.68 7.41
CA PRO A 103 -21.93 -9.75 7.89
C PRO A 103 -20.74 -10.02 6.97
N GLU A 104 -20.95 -10.08 5.65
CA GLU A 104 -19.91 -10.32 4.65
C GLU A 104 -18.92 -9.14 4.57
N ILE A 105 -19.42 -7.91 4.68
CA ILE A 105 -18.61 -6.71 4.71
C ILE A 105 -17.66 -6.75 5.93
N GLU A 106 -18.19 -7.04 7.12
CA GLU A 106 -17.38 -7.08 8.34
C GLU A 106 -16.34 -8.23 8.32
N LEU A 107 -16.69 -9.40 7.76
CA LEU A 107 -15.74 -10.51 7.60
C LEU A 107 -14.58 -10.13 6.68
N LEU A 108 -14.86 -9.51 5.53
CA LEU A 108 -13.82 -9.07 4.59
C LEU A 108 -12.97 -7.93 5.17
N LEU A 109 -13.55 -6.99 5.91
CA LEU A 109 -12.81 -5.93 6.59
C LEU A 109 -11.92 -6.48 7.72
N ALA A 110 -12.40 -7.47 8.46
CA ALA A 110 -11.60 -8.16 9.47
C ALA A 110 -10.41 -8.88 8.82
N GLN A 111 -10.64 -9.61 7.72
CA GLN A 111 -9.56 -10.26 6.96
C GLN A 111 -8.53 -9.25 6.43
N TYR A 112 -8.96 -8.05 6.04
CA TYR A 112 -8.07 -7.00 5.56
C TYR A 112 -7.10 -6.47 6.65
N GLN A 113 -7.37 -6.72 7.92
CA GLN A 113 -6.45 -6.44 9.02
C GLN A 113 -5.39 -7.55 9.23
N HIS A 114 -5.57 -8.69 8.57
CA HIS A 114 -4.74 -9.89 8.70
C HIS A 114 -4.22 -10.37 7.34
N LEU A 115 -3.82 -9.42 6.48
CA LEU A 115 -3.27 -9.72 5.17
C LEU A 115 -2.00 -10.56 5.27
N ASP A 116 -1.83 -11.51 4.35
CA ASP A 116 -0.60 -12.29 4.25
C ASP A 116 0.58 -11.40 3.87
N ALA A 117 1.72 -11.62 4.50
CA ALA A 117 2.97 -11.04 4.05
C ALA A 117 3.54 -11.88 2.89
N PHE A 118 4.18 -11.22 1.90
CA PHE A 118 4.90 -11.97 0.87
C PHE A 118 6.07 -12.75 1.50
N PRO A 119 6.33 -14.00 1.04
CA PRO A 119 7.26 -14.92 1.71
C PRO A 119 8.70 -14.39 1.85
N GLU A 120 9.15 -13.60 0.89
CA GLU A 120 10.49 -13.03 0.89
C GLU A 120 10.67 -11.85 1.85
N ASN A 121 9.58 -11.26 2.36
CA ASN A 121 9.66 -10.03 3.15
C ASN A 121 10.36 -10.24 4.49
N LEU A 122 9.99 -11.29 5.23
CA LEU A 122 10.58 -11.56 6.54
C LEU A 122 12.11 -11.70 6.46
N PRO A 123 12.68 -12.56 5.61
CA PRO A 123 14.14 -12.67 5.51
C PRO A 123 14.84 -11.39 5.04
N VAL A 124 14.22 -10.61 4.15
CA VAL A 124 14.79 -9.32 3.71
C VAL A 124 14.82 -8.30 4.84
N LEU A 125 13.73 -8.14 5.58
CA LEU A 125 13.68 -7.24 6.73
C LEU A 125 14.67 -7.63 7.83
N GLN A 126 14.81 -8.94 8.12
CA GLN A 126 15.79 -9.46 9.07
C GLN A 126 17.23 -9.14 8.63
N GLN A 127 17.55 -9.29 7.35
CA GLN A 127 18.87 -8.98 6.83
C GLN A 127 19.19 -7.48 6.90
N LEU A 128 18.26 -6.61 6.55
CA LEU A 128 18.42 -5.16 6.71
C LEU A 128 18.64 -4.78 8.18
N LYS A 129 17.85 -5.35 9.09
CA LYS A 129 17.97 -5.11 10.52
C LYS A 129 19.33 -5.56 11.05
N ALA A 130 19.82 -6.74 10.62
CA ALA A 130 21.14 -7.25 11.00
C ALA A 130 22.29 -6.36 10.50
N GLN A 131 22.09 -5.64 9.39
CA GLN A 131 23.04 -4.64 8.88
C GLN A 131 22.93 -3.28 9.58
N GLY A 132 22.01 -3.12 10.54
CA GLY A 132 21.80 -1.87 11.25
C GLY A 132 21.13 -0.77 10.40
N ILE A 133 20.45 -1.14 9.32
CA ILE A 133 19.74 -0.20 8.46
C ILE A 133 18.39 0.16 9.11
N PRO A 134 18.10 1.44 9.36
CA PRO A 134 16.78 1.87 9.84
C PRO A 134 15.68 1.51 8.84
N ILE A 135 14.61 0.90 9.34
CA ILE A 135 13.52 0.37 8.52
C ILE A 135 12.20 1.00 8.97
N GLY A 136 11.43 1.56 8.04
CA GLY A 136 10.11 2.09 8.34
C GLY A 136 9.06 1.73 7.30
N ILE A 137 7.80 1.85 7.69
CA ILE A 137 6.65 1.90 6.79
C ILE A 137 6.23 3.37 6.63
N LEU A 138 5.89 3.78 5.41
CA LEU A 138 5.17 5.01 5.11
C LEU A 138 3.96 4.65 4.25
N SER A 139 2.74 4.76 4.80
CA SER A 139 1.54 4.19 4.22
C SER A 139 0.33 5.11 4.28
N ASN A 140 -0.58 4.92 3.32
CA ASN A 140 -1.92 5.51 3.32
C ASN A 140 -2.83 4.95 4.44
N GLY A 141 -2.49 3.77 5.00
CA GLY A 141 -3.23 3.17 6.09
C GLY A 141 -3.28 4.06 7.35
N ASP A 142 -4.40 4.04 8.06
CA ASP A 142 -4.45 4.64 9.39
C ASP A 142 -3.63 3.82 10.40
N ALA A 143 -3.29 4.44 11.52
CA ALA A 143 -2.40 3.84 12.51
C ALA A 143 -2.96 2.52 13.10
N GLY A 144 -4.29 2.43 13.26
CA GLY A 144 -4.94 1.22 13.79
C GLY A 144 -4.77 0.03 12.84
N MET A 145 -5.11 0.22 11.57
CA MET A 145 -4.96 -0.81 10.54
C MET A 145 -3.50 -1.25 10.37
N LEU A 146 -2.56 -0.29 10.29
CA LEU A 146 -1.14 -0.59 10.13
C LEU A 146 -0.59 -1.40 11.30
N ASN A 147 -0.91 -1.02 12.54
CA ASN A 147 -0.46 -1.74 13.72
C ASN A 147 -1.01 -3.18 13.75
N ALA A 148 -2.29 -3.36 13.42
CA ALA A 148 -2.91 -4.69 13.37
C ALA A 148 -2.22 -5.59 12.34
N THR A 149 -2.00 -5.08 11.10
CA THR A 149 -1.37 -5.84 10.03
C THR A 149 0.11 -6.16 10.33
N VAL A 150 0.86 -5.18 10.85
CA VAL A 150 2.27 -5.37 11.26
C VAL A 150 2.39 -6.41 12.38
N GLN A 151 1.47 -6.38 13.35
CA GLN A 151 1.43 -7.35 14.44
C GLN A 151 1.08 -8.74 13.93
N SER A 152 0.07 -8.85 13.08
CA SER A 152 -0.36 -10.12 12.47
C SER A 152 0.78 -10.79 11.69
N ALA A 153 1.56 -10.01 10.94
CA ALA A 153 2.70 -10.50 10.17
C ALA A 153 3.97 -10.76 11.00
N GLY A 154 3.98 -10.41 12.30
CA GLY A 154 5.15 -10.58 13.17
C GLY A 154 6.31 -9.63 12.88
N PHE A 155 6.05 -8.46 12.27
CA PHE A 155 7.10 -7.50 11.87
C PHE A 155 7.43 -6.45 12.94
N ASN A 156 6.76 -6.47 14.11
CA ASN A 156 6.92 -5.44 15.16
C ASN A 156 8.37 -5.19 15.59
N SER A 157 9.17 -6.25 15.72
CA SER A 157 10.58 -6.14 16.16
C SER A 157 11.54 -5.75 15.03
N LEU A 158 11.09 -5.77 13.79
CA LEU A 158 11.91 -5.49 12.61
C LEU A 158 11.79 -4.04 12.15
N LEU A 159 10.64 -3.41 12.37
CA LEU A 159 10.36 -2.05 11.95
C LEU A 159 10.71 -1.06 13.06
N ASP A 160 11.50 -0.03 12.72
CA ASP A 160 11.83 1.07 13.63
C ASP A 160 10.73 2.15 13.63
N HIS A 161 10.01 2.29 12.51
CA HIS A 161 8.95 3.28 12.33
C HIS A 161 7.76 2.71 11.56
N VAL A 162 6.55 3.04 12.01
CA VAL A 162 5.29 2.79 11.28
C VAL A 162 4.59 4.12 11.12
N ILE A 163 4.67 4.69 9.91
CA ILE A 163 4.24 6.05 9.60
C ILE A 163 2.94 6.00 8.79
N SER A 164 1.85 6.47 9.40
CA SER A 164 0.59 6.74 8.72
C SER A 164 0.58 8.16 8.16
N VAL A 165 -0.04 8.36 6.99
CA VAL A 165 -0.26 9.70 6.42
C VAL A 165 -1.46 10.43 7.05
N ASP A 166 -2.22 9.76 7.91
CA ASP A 166 -3.44 10.29 8.53
C ASP A 166 -3.26 11.67 9.21
N PRO A 167 -2.15 11.96 9.91
CA PRO A 167 -1.95 13.27 10.57
C PRO A 167 -1.94 14.46 9.60
N VAL A 168 -1.52 14.28 8.35
CA VAL A 168 -1.51 15.36 7.35
C VAL A 168 -2.81 15.42 6.55
N ARG A 169 -3.71 14.45 6.71
CA ARG A 169 -4.99 14.36 5.99
C ARG A 169 -4.84 14.49 4.47
N LYS A 170 -3.78 13.90 3.96
CA LYS A 170 -3.41 13.84 2.54
C LYS A 170 -2.83 12.47 2.25
N PHE A 171 -3.41 11.77 1.29
CA PHE A 171 -2.88 10.48 0.85
C PHE A 171 -1.74 10.66 -0.15
N LYS A 172 -0.89 9.66 -0.30
CA LYS A 172 0.05 9.56 -1.41
C LYS A 172 -0.77 9.67 -2.73
N THR A 173 -0.37 10.42 -3.72
CA THR A 173 0.98 10.97 -3.97
C THR A 173 1.14 12.44 -3.54
N HIS A 174 0.36 12.95 -2.61
CA HIS A 174 0.53 14.33 -2.15
C HIS A 174 1.90 14.49 -1.46
N PRO A 175 2.67 15.57 -1.72
CA PRO A 175 4.02 15.73 -1.16
C PRO A 175 4.06 15.76 0.37
N GLU A 176 3.02 16.28 1.04
CA GLU A 176 2.96 16.28 2.50
C GLU A 176 2.94 14.86 3.09
N ALA A 177 2.40 13.88 2.37
CA ALA A 177 2.42 12.48 2.79
C ALA A 177 3.86 11.92 2.81
N TYR A 178 4.65 12.23 1.79
CA TYR A 178 6.05 11.80 1.71
C TYR A 178 6.96 12.56 2.70
N ALA A 179 6.67 13.84 2.96
CA ALA A 179 7.41 14.67 3.92
C ALA A 179 7.39 14.09 5.35
N LEU A 180 6.41 13.25 5.69
CA LEU A 180 6.39 12.55 6.98
C LEU A 180 7.58 11.61 7.16
N GLY A 181 8.05 10.98 6.07
CA GLY A 181 9.26 10.15 6.11
C GLY A 181 10.49 10.97 6.50
N GLU A 182 10.73 12.13 5.84
CA GLU A 182 11.82 13.02 6.17
C GLU A 182 11.75 13.53 7.61
N LYS A 183 10.55 13.95 8.03
CA LYS A 183 10.32 14.46 9.38
C LYS A 183 10.56 13.41 10.46
N THR A 184 10.15 12.17 10.22
CA THR A 184 10.27 11.09 11.20
C THR A 184 11.69 10.58 11.35
N LEU A 185 12.40 10.42 10.22
CA LEU A 185 13.76 9.88 10.23
C LEU A 185 14.85 10.97 10.37
N GLY A 186 14.50 12.25 10.19
CA GLY A 186 15.47 13.34 10.20
C GLY A 186 16.45 13.29 9.01
N LEU A 187 16.08 12.63 7.93
CA LEU A 187 16.87 12.45 6.71
C LEU A 187 16.19 13.14 5.53
N LYS A 188 16.97 13.54 4.51
CA LYS A 188 16.40 14.01 3.25
C LYS A 188 15.87 12.82 2.44
N ALA A 189 14.86 13.05 1.62
CA ALA A 189 14.31 12.03 0.73
C ALA A 189 15.39 11.37 -0.14
N SER A 190 16.34 12.16 -0.67
CA SER A 190 17.47 11.67 -1.48
C SER A 190 18.40 10.70 -0.76
N ASP A 191 18.43 10.74 0.56
CA ASP A 191 19.26 9.86 1.40
C ASP A 191 18.54 8.59 1.84
N MET A 192 17.28 8.42 1.43
CA MET A 192 16.43 7.28 1.77
C MET A 192 16.03 6.49 0.52
N LEU A 193 15.94 5.18 0.69
CA LEU A 193 15.30 4.30 -0.30
C LEU A 193 13.81 4.20 0.01
N PHE A 194 12.98 4.53 -0.97
CA PHE A 194 11.54 4.27 -0.92
C PHE A 194 11.19 3.06 -1.79
N VAL A 195 10.46 2.11 -1.23
CA VAL A 195 10.15 0.83 -1.87
C VAL A 195 8.64 0.67 -1.97
N SER A 196 8.14 0.48 -3.18
CA SER A 196 6.73 0.20 -3.41
C SER A 196 6.52 -0.79 -4.56
N SER A 197 5.53 -1.66 -4.43
CA SER A 197 5.03 -2.49 -5.53
C SER A 197 3.95 -1.76 -6.35
N ASN A 198 3.39 -0.69 -5.81
CA ASN A 198 2.45 0.15 -6.52
C ASN A 198 3.23 1.12 -7.44
N ALA A 199 3.10 0.97 -8.77
CA ALA A 199 3.84 1.78 -9.74
C ALA A 199 3.60 3.29 -9.54
N TRP A 200 2.35 3.69 -9.32
CA TRP A 200 1.96 5.08 -9.06
C TRP A 200 2.61 5.67 -7.80
N ASP A 201 2.85 4.85 -6.76
CA ASP A 201 3.48 5.28 -5.52
C ASP A 201 5.00 5.39 -5.68
N ALA A 202 5.63 4.43 -6.37
CA ALA A 202 7.05 4.50 -6.74
C ALA A 202 7.32 5.74 -7.61
N LEU A 203 6.43 6.06 -8.57
CA LEU A 203 6.51 7.26 -9.38
C LEU A 203 6.39 8.54 -8.54
N GLY A 204 5.36 8.62 -7.68
CA GLY A 204 5.15 9.76 -6.81
C GLY A 204 6.31 10.01 -5.85
N ALA A 205 6.88 8.94 -5.28
CA ALA A 205 8.08 9.01 -4.44
C ALA A 205 9.31 9.47 -5.23
N THR A 206 9.46 9.05 -6.51
CA THR A 206 10.51 9.53 -7.40
C THR A 206 10.38 11.04 -7.65
N TRP A 207 9.17 11.50 -7.95
CA TRP A 207 8.91 12.93 -8.13
C TRP A 207 9.14 13.75 -6.86
N TYR A 208 8.90 13.16 -5.70
CA TYR A 208 9.18 13.81 -4.41
C TYR A 208 10.68 13.94 -4.13
N GLY A 209 11.51 13.04 -4.68
CA GLY A 209 12.98 13.09 -4.55
C GLY A 209 13.63 11.93 -3.82
N PHE A 210 12.89 10.85 -3.54
CA PHE A 210 13.48 9.61 -3.01
C PHE A 210 14.32 8.88 -4.05
N THR A 211 15.34 8.16 -3.59
CA THR A 211 15.83 6.99 -4.33
C THR A 211 14.74 5.92 -4.28
N THR A 212 14.34 5.35 -5.41
CA THR A 212 13.15 4.50 -5.48
C THR A 212 13.45 3.11 -6.04
N LEU A 213 12.80 2.10 -5.45
CA LEU A 213 12.71 0.74 -5.98
C LEU A 213 11.23 0.42 -6.24
N TRP A 214 10.91 0.12 -7.50
CA TRP A 214 9.63 -0.49 -7.83
C TRP A 214 9.74 -2.01 -7.81
N VAL A 215 8.97 -2.66 -6.94
CA VAL A 215 8.90 -4.12 -6.81
C VAL A 215 7.77 -4.64 -7.70
N ASN A 216 8.12 -5.06 -8.91
CA ASN A 216 7.19 -5.48 -9.94
C ASN A 216 7.00 -7.01 -9.97
N ARG A 217 6.27 -7.55 -8.99
CA ARG A 217 6.01 -8.99 -8.87
C ARG A 217 5.20 -9.57 -10.03
N TYR A 218 4.34 -8.75 -10.63
CA TYR A 218 3.36 -9.19 -11.63
C TYR A 218 3.77 -8.86 -13.07
N HIS A 219 5.01 -8.39 -13.29
CA HIS A 219 5.52 -8.01 -14.61
C HIS A 219 4.64 -7.01 -15.37
N LEU A 220 4.07 -6.06 -14.64
CA LEU A 220 3.22 -5.01 -15.19
C LEU A 220 4.07 -3.94 -15.89
N PRO A 221 3.49 -3.19 -16.85
CA PRO A 221 4.12 -1.98 -17.36
C PRO A 221 4.25 -0.92 -16.26
N PHE A 222 5.31 -0.12 -16.30
CA PHE A 222 5.41 1.06 -15.43
C PHE A 222 4.55 2.21 -15.98
N GLU A 223 4.31 3.21 -15.16
CA GLU A 223 3.54 4.41 -15.52
C GLU A 223 4.19 5.18 -16.69
N GLU A 224 3.43 5.44 -17.76
CA GLU A 224 3.89 6.14 -18.98
C GLU A 224 3.86 7.68 -18.83
N LEU A 225 4.40 8.19 -17.70
CA LEU A 225 4.43 9.62 -17.37
C LEU A 225 5.84 10.25 -17.46
N GLY A 226 6.72 9.63 -18.24
CA GLY A 226 8.03 10.20 -18.60
C GLY A 226 9.10 10.11 -17.50
N THR A 227 8.81 9.52 -16.35
CA THR A 227 9.77 9.33 -15.26
C THR A 227 9.85 7.84 -14.94
N GLN A 228 11.06 7.34 -14.66
CA GLN A 228 11.29 5.96 -14.26
C GLN A 228 11.75 5.90 -12.79
N PRO A 229 11.47 4.80 -12.06
CA PRO A 229 12.05 4.59 -10.73
C PRO A 229 13.57 4.42 -10.86
N THR A 230 14.31 4.63 -9.76
CA THR A 230 15.76 4.44 -9.75
C THR A 230 16.15 3.01 -10.12
N ARG A 231 15.36 2.04 -9.64
CA ARG A 231 15.54 0.61 -9.97
C ARG A 231 14.20 -0.12 -10.00
N ILE A 232 14.17 -1.22 -10.76
CA ILE A 232 13.04 -2.17 -10.81
C ILE A 232 13.56 -3.52 -10.34
N GLY A 233 12.80 -4.18 -9.46
CA GLY A 233 13.06 -5.55 -9.00
C GLY A 233 11.83 -6.43 -9.18
N SER A 234 12.02 -7.75 -9.28
CA SER A 234 10.93 -8.72 -9.39
C SER A 234 10.27 -9.04 -8.04
N ASP A 235 11.00 -8.83 -6.95
CA ASP A 235 10.54 -9.05 -5.57
C ASP A 235 11.34 -8.18 -4.59
N LEU A 236 11.02 -8.30 -3.28
CA LEU A 236 11.62 -7.43 -2.27
C LEU A 236 13.13 -7.67 -2.08
N ARG A 237 13.68 -8.81 -2.50
CA ARG A 237 15.13 -9.10 -2.40
C ARG A 237 15.99 -8.09 -3.13
N ALA A 238 15.45 -7.44 -4.17
CA ALA A 238 16.14 -6.37 -4.88
C ALA A 238 16.49 -5.14 -4.01
N VAL A 239 15.91 -4.99 -2.82
CA VAL A 239 16.29 -3.97 -1.83
C VAL A 239 17.74 -4.17 -1.38
N LEU A 240 18.18 -5.42 -1.23
CA LEU A 240 19.50 -5.74 -0.73
C LEU A 240 20.63 -5.28 -1.66
N ASP A 241 20.35 -5.08 -2.93
CA ASP A 241 21.33 -4.54 -3.89
C ASP A 241 21.75 -3.09 -3.60
N PHE A 242 20.96 -2.36 -2.82
CA PHE A 242 21.31 -1.02 -2.34
C PHE A 242 22.21 -1.05 -1.10
N PHE A 243 22.32 -2.20 -0.44
CA PHE A 243 23.04 -2.41 0.81
C PHE A 243 24.01 -3.61 0.70
N PRO A 244 24.97 -3.56 -0.23
CA PRO A 244 25.95 -4.64 -0.36
C PRO A 244 26.73 -4.81 0.95
N SER A 245 27.03 -6.05 1.31
CA SER A 245 27.82 -6.47 2.49
C SER A 245 29.26 -6.02 2.40
#